data_66db853f4d9f0134c09a3e19104c6f4a
#
_entry.id   66db853f4d9f0134c09a3e19104c6f4a
#
_cell.length_a   1.000
_cell.length_b   1.000
_cell.length_c   1.000
_cell.angle_alpha   90.00
_cell.angle_beta   90.00
_cell.angle_gamma   90.00
#
_symmetry.space_group_name_H-M   'P 1'
#
loop_
_entity.id
_entity.type
_entity.pdbx_description
1 polymer ?
#
loop_
_entity_poly.entity_id
_entity_poly.type
_entity_poly.pdbx_seq_one_letter_code
_entity_poly.pdbx_strand_id
1 'polypeptide(L)'
;MDLLLLLLVIAAAVAVYFFFVKSRDEGTETPRKAKNLDGVKKSAKALSAARRFAALHQYQVIAPAQIAKDGKFADLDFIIVGWFGLLCVKCVGLGGQIYGNPGDPMWLQVDAEKRISFENPMRAAEA
;
A
#
# COMPACT_ATOMS: atom_id res chain seq x y z
N MET A 1 9.57 54.64 -3.49
CA MET A 1 9.26 53.28 -3.88
C MET A 1 8.33 53.36 -5.06
N ASP A 2 8.76 52.84 -6.18
CA ASP A 2 7.94 52.86 -7.37
C ASP A 2 6.78 51.85 -7.21
N LEU A 3 5.57 52.36 -7.45
CA LEU A 3 4.32 51.56 -7.41
C LEU A 3 4.45 50.29 -8.23
N LEU A 4 5.26 50.35 -9.28
CA LEU A 4 5.55 49.25 -10.20
C LEU A 4 6.34 48.13 -9.54
N LEU A 5 7.28 48.49 -8.65
CA LEU A 5 8.10 47.54 -7.90
C LEU A 5 7.28 46.81 -6.82
N LEU A 6 6.36 47.52 -6.17
CA LEU A 6 5.42 46.96 -5.21
C LEU A 6 4.47 45.94 -5.87
N LEU A 7 3.93 46.27 -7.07
CA LEU A 7 3.09 45.37 -7.85
C LEU A 7 3.83 44.09 -8.27
N LEU A 8 5.11 44.22 -8.61
CA LEU A 8 5.95 43.08 -9.01
C LEU A 8 6.22 42.11 -7.85
N VAL A 9 6.44 42.65 -6.66
CA VAL A 9 6.62 41.85 -5.43
C VAL A 9 5.33 41.13 -5.05
N ILE A 10 4.18 41.79 -5.16
CA ILE A 10 2.88 41.17 -4.89
C ILE A 10 2.59 40.06 -5.90
N ALA A 11 2.86 40.29 -7.17
CA ALA A 11 2.68 39.27 -8.21
C ALA A 11 3.59 38.04 -8.00
N ALA A 12 4.84 38.25 -7.60
CA ALA A 12 5.76 37.18 -7.25
C ALA A 12 5.28 36.39 -6.02
N ALA A 13 4.81 37.08 -4.97
CA ALA A 13 4.28 36.43 -3.77
C ALA A 13 3.02 35.60 -4.06
N VAL A 14 2.13 36.11 -4.91
CA VAL A 14 0.93 35.40 -5.35
C VAL A 14 1.32 34.16 -6.20
N ALA A 15 2.28 34.29 -7.09
CA ALA A 15 2.76 33.17 -7.92
C ALA A 15 3.39 32.07 -7.06
N VAL A 16 4.20 32.43 -6.05
CA VAL A 16 4.79 31.49 -5.10
C VAL A 16 3.70 30.82 -4.25
N TYR A 17 2.72 31.60 -3.79
CA TYR A 17 1.58 31.06 -3.03
C TYR A 17 0.77 30.06 -3.86
N PHE A 18 0.46 30.38 -5.11
CA PHE A 18 -0.23 29.46 -6.03
C PHE A 18 0.60 28.22 -6.34
N PHE A 19 1.90 28.36 -6.49
CA PHE A 19 2.79 27.23 -6.70
C PHE A 19 2.83 26.30 -5.48
N PHE A 20 2.91 26.86 -4.26
CA PHE A 20 2.89 26.08 -3.02
C PHE A 20 1.52 25.43 -2.75
N VAL A 21 0.43 26.11 -3.02
CA VAL A 21 -0.93 25.56 -2.87
C VAL A 21 -1.16 24.46 -3.90
N LYS A 22 -0.73 24.65 -5.13
CA LYS A 22 -0.83 23.63 -6.18
C LYS A 22 0.05 22.42 -5.91
N SER A 23 1.21 22.61 -5.31
CA SER A 23 2.06 21.49 -4.85
C SER A 23 1.46 20.72 -3.67
N ARG A 24 0.58 21.35 -2.88
CA ARG A 24 -0.14 20.67 -1.80
C ARG A 24 -1.37 19.91 -2.27
N ASP A 25 -2.03 20.37 -3.34
CA ASP A 25 -3.20 19.70 -3.92
C ASP A 25 -2.84 18.47 -4.76
N GLU A 26 -1.57 18.24 -5.09
CA GLU A 26 -1.14 16.96 -5.65
C GLU A 26 -1.16 15.80 -4.64
N GLY A 27 -1.50 16.07 -3.39
CA GLY A 27 -1.82 15.07 -2.38
C GLY A 27 -3.28 14.61 -2.36
N THR A 28 -4.18 15.28 -3.06
CA THR A 28 -5.51 14.74 -3.36
C THR A 28 -5.34 13.74 -4.49
N GLU A 29 -5.32 12.48 -4.10
CA GLU A 29 -5.47 11.37 -5.01
C GLU A 29 -6.67 11.62 -5.92
N THR A 30 -6.44 12.21 -7.08
CA THR A 30 -7.28 11.88 -8.22
C THR A 30 -7.34 10.36 -8.24
N PRO A 31 -8.53 9.74 -8.36
CA PRO A 31 -8.62 8.31 -8.52
C PRO A 31 -7.82 7.99 -9.80
N ARG A 32 -6.53 7.79 -9.62
CA ARG A 32 -5.70 7.21 -10.66
C ARG A 32 -6.39 5.91 -10.93
N LYS A 33 -6.96 5.78 -12.15
CA LYS A 33 -7.28 4.48 -12.72
C LYS A 33 -6.25 3.55 -12.17
N ALA A 34 -6.66 2.58 -11.36
CA ALA A 34 -5.77 1.62 -10.76
C ALA A 34 -5.10 0.89 -11.93
N LYS A 35 -4.05 1.49 -12.44
CA LYS A 35 -3.08 0.82 -13.27
C LYS A 35 -2.64 -0.32 -12.38
N ASN A 36 -2.83 -1.55 -12.83
CA ASN A 36 -2.37 -2.75 -12.18
C ASN A 36 -0.93 -2.48 -11.71
N LEU A 37 -0.82 -1.90 -10.53
CA LEU A 37 0.47 -1.76 -9.87
C LEU A 37 0.82 -3.19 -9.55
N ASP A 38 1.76 -3.74 -10.30
CA ASP A 38 2.28 -5.07 -10.13
C ASP A 38 2.32 -5.40 -8.65
N GLY A 39 1.79 -6.55 -8.26
CA GLY A 39 1.73 -6.98 -6.86
C GLY A 39 3.06 -6.76 -6.13
N VAL A 40 4.17 -6.81 -6.88
CA VAL A 40 5.54 -6.51 -6.44
C VAL A 40 5.69 -5.09 -5.87
N LYS A 41 5.09 -4.07 -6.48
CA LYS A 41 5.19 -2.68 -5.97
C LYS A 41 4.38 -2.45 -4.71
N LYS A 42 3.24 -3.12 -4.58
CA LYS A 42 2.39 -3.04 -3.39
C LYS A 42 3.01 -3.78 -2.22
N SER A 43 3.58 -4.96 -2.45
CA SER A 43 4.30 -5.71 -1.43
C SER A 43 5.56 -4.98 -0.95
N ALA A 44 6.30 -4.32 -1.85
CA ALA A 44 7.45 -3.49 -1.48
C ALA A 44 7.06 -2.31 -0.59
N LYS A 45 5.93 -1.66 -0.86
CA LYS A 45 5.41 -0.58 -0.01
C LYS A 45 4.99 -1.09 1.37
N ALA A 46 4.30 -2.22 1.42
CA ALA A 46 3.92 -2.87 2.68
C ALA A 46 5.14 -3.29 3.50
N LEU A 47 6.16 -3.86 2.86
CA LEU A 47 7.41 -4.23 3.50
C LEU A 47 8.15 -3.03 4.08
N SER A 48 8.21 -1.92 3.35
CA SER A 48 8.81 -0.67 3.82
C SER A 48 8.09 -0.13 5.08
N ALA A 49 6.76 -0.16 5.09
CA ALA A 49 5.96 0.22 6.25
C ALA A 49 6.19 -0.72 7.44
N ALA A 50 6.24 -2.02 7.19
CA ALA A 50 6.51 -3.04 8.20
C ALA A 50 7.90 -2.87 8.84
N ARG A 51 8.92 -2.56 8.05
CA ARG A 51 10.27 -2.30 8.56
C ARG A 51 10.35 -1.07 9.46
N ARG A 52 9.62 0.01 9.12
CA ARG A 52 9.52 1.20 9.98
C ARG A 52 8.83 0.87 11.30
N PHE A 53 7.72 0.16 11.24
CA PHE A 53 7.00 -0.28 12.43
C PHE A 53 7.86 -1.17 13.31
N ALA A 54 8.53 -2.16 12.72
CA ALA A 54 9.40 -3.08 13.44
C ALA A 54 10.58 -2.37 14.12
N ALA A 55 11.19 -1.38 13.45
CA ALA A 55 12.28 -0.59 14.02
C ALA A 55 11.83 0.20 15.26
N LEU A 56 10.61 0.76 15.26
CA LEU A 56 10.05 1.49 16.40
C LEU A 56 9.76 0.58 17.61
N HIS A 57 9.42 -0.68 17.36
CA HIS A 57 9.02 -1.64 18.39
C HIS A 57 10.09 -2.69 18.71
N GLN A 58 11.28 -2.59 18.11
CA GLN A 58 12.36 -3.56 18.24
C GLN A 58 11.99 -4.98 17.79
N TYR A 59 11.13 -5.07 16.78
CA TYR A 59 10.78 -6.31 16.11
C TYR A 59 11.74 -6.58 14.95
N GLN A 60 11.79 -7.83 14.50
CA GLN A 60 12.57 -8.22 13.34
C GLN A 60 11.65 -8.50 12.15
N VAL A 61 12.11 -8.17 10.96
CA VAL A 61 11.42 -8.46 9.70
C VAL A 61 12.31 -9.37 8.85
N ILE A 62 11.75 -10.50 8.44
CA ILE A 62 12.37 -11.45 7.51
C ILE A 62 11.67 -11.32 6.17
N ALA A 63 12.39 -10.95 5.13
CA ALA A 63 11.86 -10.81 3.79
C ALA A 63 12.96 -11.07 2.73
N PRO A 64 12.64 -11.77 1.63
CA PRO A 64 11.45 -12.61 1.44
C PRO A 64 11.42 -13.81 2.39
N ALA A 65 10.26 -14.41 2.60
CA ALA A 65 10.10 -15.52 3.52
C ALA A 65 9.39 -16.71 2.86
N GLN A 66 9.80 -17.90 3.26
CA GLN A 66 9.18 -19.14 2.85
C GLN A 66 9.00 -20.04 4.08
N ILE A 67 7.82 -20.59 4.22
CA ILE A 67 7.54 -21.58 5.27
C ILE A 67 7.40 -22.95 4.62
N ALA A 68 8.07 -23.94 5.21
CA ALA A 68 7.96 -25.32 4.81
C ALA A 68 7.34 -26.15 5.95
N LYS A 69 6.35 -26.96 5.60
CA LYS A 69 5.72 -27.91 6.51
C LYS A 69 5.28 -29.14 5.73
N ASP A 70 5.66 -30.33 6.21
CA ASP A 70 5.25 -31.61 5.63
C ASP A 70 5.51 -31.73 4.11
N GLY A 71 6.65 -31.19 3.64
CA GLY A 71 7.03 -31.18 2.23
C GLY A 71 6.30 -30.15 1.37
N LYS A 72 5.42 -29.36 1.95
CA LYS A 72 4.74 -28.22 1.30
C LYS A 72 5.45 -26.91 1.62
N PHE A 73 5.47 -26.02 0.65
CA PHE A 73 6.07 -24.69 0.77
C PHE A 73 5.01 -23.62 0.58
N ALA A 74 5.05 -22.60 1.43
CA ALA A 74 4.25 -21.40 1.29
C ALA A 74 5.17 -20.20 1.18
N ASP A 75 5.05 -19.46 0.06
CA ASP A 75 5.77 -18.22 -0.13
C ASP A 75 5.01 -17.06 0.52
N LEU A 76 5.71 -16.34 1.37
CA LEU A 76 5.21 -15.16 2.06
C LEU A 76 5.98 -13.93 1.60
N ASP A 77 5.35 -12.78 1.66
CA ASP A 77 6.02 -11.52 1.35
C ASP A 77 7.01 -11.16 2.46
N PHE A 78 6.62 -11.31 3.71
CA PHE A 78 7.51 -11.13 4.86
C PHE A 78 6.93 -11.75 6.14
N ILE A 79 7.79 -11.88 7.15
CA ILE A 79 7.43 -12.32 8.50
C ILE A 79 7.91 -11.26 9.49
N ILE A 80 7.05 -10.88 10.42
CA ILE A 80 7.43 -10.04 11.56
C ILE A 80 7.59 -10.91 12.79
N VAL A 81 8.75 -10.83 13.43
CA VAL A 81 9.07 -11.56 14.67
C VAL A 81 9.03 -10.60 15.84
N GLY A 82 8.20 -10.86 16.81
CA GLY A 82 8.03 -10.04 17.99
C GLY A 82 7.70 -10.86 19.23
N TRP A 83 7.41 -10.19 20.33
CA TRP A 83 7.01 -10.85 21.59
C TRP A 83 5.71 -11.67 21.44
N PHE A 84 4.87 -11.33 20.46
CA PHE A 84 3.63 -12.05 20.12
C PHE A 84 3.89 -13.35 19.33
N GLY A 85 5.12 -13.60 18.90
CA GLY A 85 5.51 -14.72 18.04
C GLY A 85 5.81 -14.29 16.61
N LEU A 86 5.32 -15.06 15.64
CA LEU A 86 5.52 -14.83 14.22
C LEU A 86 4.22 -14.34 13.58
N LEU A 87 4.29 -13.18 12.91
CA LEU A 87 3.23 -12.69 12.07
C LEU A 87 3.61 -12.90 10.60
N CYS A 88 2.96 -13.86 9.96
CA CYS A 88 3.16 -14.17 8.56
C CYS A 88 2.30 -13.26 7.69
N VAL A 89 2.90 -12.57 6.73
CA VAL A 89 2.20 -11.60 5.88
C VAL A 89 2.31 -11.99 4.42
N LYS A 90 1.16 -12.11 3.78
CA LYS A 90 0.99 -12.26 2.34
C LYS A 90 0.24 -11.06 1.81
N CYS A 91 0.86 -10.33 0.90
CA CYS A 91 0.26 -9.14 0.30
C CYS A 91 -0.58 -9.53 -0.92
N VAL A 92 -1.82 -9.05 -0.95
CA VAL A 92 -2.72 -9.22 -2.09
C VAL A 92 -2.88 -7.88 -2.77
N GLY A 93 -2.26 -7.74 -3.93
CA GLY A 93 -2.18 -6.48 -4.68
C GLY A 93 -3.42 -6.15 -5.51
N LEU A 94 -4.63 -6.38 -4.98
CA LEU A 94 -5.88 -6.10 -5.67
C LEU A 94 -6.34 -4.66 -5.43
N GLY A 95 -6.83 -4.00 -6.49
CA GLY A 95 -7.46 -2.70 -6.42
C GLY A 95 -8.98 -2.79 -6.24
N GLY A 96 -9.65 -1.64 -6.15
CA GLY A 96 -11.11 -1.58 -6.02
C GLY A 96 -11.61 -1.98 -4.63
N GLN A 97 -12.83 -2.49 -4.60
CA GLN A 97 -13.47 -2.98 -3.38
C GLN A 97 -13.43 -4.49 -3.32
N ILE A 98 -13.12 -5.04 -2.17
CA ILE A 98 -13.01 -6.48 -1.95
C ILE A 98 -14.04 -6.90 -0.93
N TYR A 99 -14.82 -7.91 -1.29
CA TYR A 99 -15.86 -8.49 -0.45
C TYR A 99 -15.59 -9.97 -0.22
N GLY A 100 -15.67 -10.39 1.02
CA GLY A 100 -15.52 -11.80 1.39
C GLY A 100 -15.45 -11.99 2.90
N ASN A 101 -15.82 -13.17 3.34
CA ASN A 101 -15.68 -13.61 4.71
C ASN A 101 -14.54 -14.62 4.83
N PRO A 102 -13.91 -14.76 6.00
CA PRO A 102 -12.83 -15.73 6.19
C PRO A 102 -13.20 -17.18 5.82
N GLY A 103 -14.46 -17.57 6.04
CA GLY A 103 -14.94 -18.92 5.72
C GLY A 103 -15.36 -19.15 4.26
N ASP A 104 -15.46 -18.10 3.46
CA ASP A 104 -15.89 -18.22 2.07
C ASP A 104 -14.78 -18.81 1.18
N PRO A 105 -15.09 -19.74 0.27
CA PRO A 105 -14.10 -20.29 -0.65
C PRO A 105 -13.62 -19.27 -1.67
N MET A 106 -14.48 -18.36 -2.08
CA MET A 106 -14.22 -17.34 -3.08
C MET A 106 -14.57 -15.96 -2.55
N TRP A 107 -13.74 -14.99 -2.90
CA TRP A 107 -13.98 -13.57 -2.63
C TRP A 107 -14.28 -12.82 -3.92
N LEU A 108 -14.90 -11.66 -3.81
CA LEU A 108 -15.29 -10.82 -4.93
C LEU A 108 -14.49 -9.52 -4.93
N GLN A 109 -13.91 -9.21 -6.06
CA GLN A 109 -13.31 -7.90 -6.35
C GLN A 109 -14.26 -7.11 -7.26
N VAL A 110 -14.58 -5.90 -6.87
CA VAL A 110 -15.34 -4.95 -7.69
C VAL A 110 -14.45 -3.76 -8.01
N ASP A 111 -14.11 -3.61 -9.27
CA ASP A 111 -13.32 -2.50 -9.78
C ASP A 111 -14.04 -1.87 -10.97
N ALA A 112 -14.46 -0.60 -10.79
CA ALA A 112 -15.32 0.11 -11.74
C ALA A 112 -16.57 -0.71 -12.13
N GLU A 113 -16.65 -1.21 -13.37
CA GLU A 113 -17.76 -2.03 -13.85
C GLU A 113 -17.46 -3.54 -13.84
N LYS A 114 -16.25 -3.92 -13.43
CA LYS A 114 -15.81 -5.32 -13.45
C LYS A 114 -16.00 -5.97 -12.10
N ARG A 115 -16.56 -7.18 -12.13
CA ARG A 115 -16.65 -8.07 -10.98
C ARG A 115 -15.84 -9.31 -11.25
N ILE A 116 -14.88 -9.60 -10.40
CA ILE A 116 -13.99 -10.75 -10.53
C ILE A 116 -14.05 -11.55 -9.24
N SER A 117 -14.39 -12.84 -9.37
CA SER A 117 -14.24 -13.80 -8.28
C SER A 117 -12.81 -14.33 -8.25
N PHE A 118 -12.25 -14.41 -7.06
CA PHE A 118 -10.92 -14.98 -6.86
C PHE A 118 -10.90 -15.84 -5.59
N GLU A 119 -9.94 -16.73 -5.52
CA GLU A 119 -9.80 -17.63 -4.37
C GLU A 119 -9.49 -16.86 -3.09
N ASN A 120 -10.12 -17.26 -1.99
CA ASN A 120 -9.90 -16.66 -0.68
C ASN A 120 -8.42 -16.80 -0.27
N PRO A 121 -7.67 -15.70 -0.18
CA PRO A 121 -6.24 -15.75 0.14
C PRO A 121 -5.96 -16.25 1.56
N MET A 122 -6.92 -16.19 2.47
CA MET A 122 -6.75 -16.71 3.83
C MET A 122 -6.68 -18.24 3.86
N ARG A 123 -7.33 -18.93 2.92
CA ARG A 123 -7.24 -20.38 2.81
C ARG A 123 -5.84 -20.87 2.45
N ALA A 124 -5.12 -20.10 1.66
CA ALA A 124 -3.73 -20.41 1.33
C ALA A 124 -2.80 -20.29 2.55
N ALA A 125 -3.19 -19.50 3.54
CA ALA A 125 -2.44 -19.34 4.78
C ALA A 125 -2.74 -20.42 5.83
N GLU A 126 -3.86 -21.13 5.71
CA GLU A 126 -4.27 -22.22 6.61
C GLU A 126 -3.70 -23.59 6.18
N ALA A 127 -3.23 -23.71 4.97
CA ALA A 127 -2.68 -24.95 4.42
C ALA A 127 -1.22 -25.14 4.79
#